data_f252b9cb1440045268065b5f310a4e6f
#
_entry.id   f252b9cb1440045268065b5f310a4e6f
#
_cell.length_a   1.000
_cell.length_b   1.000
_cell.length_c   1.000
_cell.angle_alpha   90.00
_cell.angle_beta   90.00
_cell.angle_gamma   90.00
#
_symmetry.space_group_name_H-M   'P 1'
#
loop_
_entity.id
_entity.type
_entity.pdbx_description
1 polymer ?
#
loop_
_entity_poly.entity_id
_entity_poly.type
_entity_poly.pdbx_seq_one_letter_code
_entity_poly.pdbx_strand_id
1 'polypeptide(L)'
;IYTDPDTSSGWMSSTPSNRLYERLKAYPITDLAPVFDRGVRGRTMSGPKNLWLLNKVHDTGIRTVIDLRTHDHTDRFEQNVRNAGMDYLSVPIDKRHTDVHDIIAGLPGLFEILDRGDFYISCAMGLHRTDIALAIYYVFHPTVAYENVPEMRGHRVDGHFRCEDIAARLNSIIKAITPEELKMLELPEPYDTEFAHRKKKLFEVNRQF
;
A
#
# COMPACT_ATOMS: atom_id res chain seq x y z
N ILE A 1 0.79 46.83 34.32
CA ILE A 1 1.02 46.55 32.92
C ILE A 1 1.49 45.08 32.85
N TYR A 2 0.53 44.19 32.52
CA TYR A 2 0.79 42.76 32.33
C TYR A 2 0.92 42.54 30.81
N THR A 3 2.05 42.06 30.36
CA THR A 3 2.26 41.62 29.00
C THR A 3 2.15 40.11 29.00
N ASP A 4 1.12 39.57 28.31
CA ASP A 4 0.96 38.14 28.00
C ASP A 4 2.09 37.69 27.07
N PRO A 5 2.76 36.56 27.32
CA PRO A 5 3.63 35.95 26.37
C PRO A 5 2.79 35.07 25.40
N ASP A 6 2.87 35.44 24.17
CA ASP A 6 2.37 34.79 22.97
C ASP A 6 2.73 33.28 22.95
N THR A 7 1.74 32.43 23.21
CA THR A 7 1.87 30.98 23.07
C THR A 7 1.33 30.51 21.71
N SER A 8 1.98 30.91 20.65
CA SER A 8 1.79 30.31 19.34
C SER A 8 2.72 29.09 19.17
N SER A 9 2.49 28.02 19.93
CA SER A 9 3.08 26.74 19.63
C SER A 9 2.26 26.06 18.52
N GLY A 10 2.56 26.41 17.31
CA GLY A 10 2.10 25.69 16.13
C GLY A 10 2.67 24.27 16.16
N TRP A 11 1.88 23.30 16.55
CA TRP A 11 2.15 21.88 16.34
C TRP A 11 2.03 21.61 14.84
N MET A 12 3.08 21.97 14.09
CA MET A 12 3.27 21.40 12.77
C MET A 12 3.63 19.93 12.97
N SER A 13 2.67 19.06 12.82
CA SER A 13 2.90 17.63 12.56
C SER A 13 3.69 17.54 11.26
N SER A 14 5.01 17.58 11.36
CA SER A 14 5.89 17.29 10.25
C SER A 14 5.79 15.78 9.97
N THR A 15 4.88 15.40 9.07
CA THR A 15 4.93 14.06 8.49
C THR A 15 6.34 13.87 7.92
N PRO A 16 7.07 12.82 8.31
CA PRO A 16 8.41 12.59 7.77
C PRO A 16 8.35 12.61 6.25
N SER A 17 9.16 13.45 5.62
CA SER A 17 9.16 13.56 4.17
C SER A 17 9.61 12.23 3.56
N ASN A 18 8.77 11.63 2.71
CA ASN A 18 9.13 10.43 1.98
C ASN A 18 10.16 10.77 0.88
N ARG A 19 11.44 10.45 1.16
CA ARG A 19 12.56 10.80 0.27
C ARG A 19 12.43 10.19 -1.13
N LEU A 20 11.82 9.01 -1.25
CA LEU A 20 11.64 8.32 -2.53
C LEU A 20 10.62 9.07 -3.38
N TYR A 21 9.52 9.48 -2.78
CA TYR A 21 8.50 10.30 -3.43
C TYR A 21 9.10 11.64 -3.90
N GLU A 22 9.85 12.32 -3.05
CA GLU A 22 10.48 13.61 -3.38
C GLU A 22 11.42 13.51 -4.60
N ARG A 23 12.16 12.40 -4.73
CA ARG A 23 13.01 12.15 -5.88
C ARG A 23 12.24 11.76 -7.14
N LEU A 24 11.19 10.94 -6.98
CA LEU A 24 10.42 10.39 -8.09
C LEU A 24 9.43 11.37 -8.69
N LYS A 25 8.92 12.34 -7.93
CA LYS A 25 7.94 13.33 -8.44
C LYS A 25 8.44 14.19 -9.59
N ALA A 26 9.75 14.21 -9.83
CA ALA A 26 10.35 14.88 -10.99
C ALA A 26 10.16 14.09 -12.31
N TYR A 27 9.76 12.83 -12.24
CA TYR A 27 9.55 11.97 -13.41
C TYR A 27 8.07 11.84 -13.76
N PRO A 28 7.72 11.55 -15.03
CA PRO A 28 6.32 11.47 -15.48
C PRO A 28 5.67 10.14 -15.08
N ILE A 29 5.63 9.85 -13.79
CA ILE A 29 4.95 8.68 -13.24
C ILE A 29 3.51 9.07 -12.91
N THR A 30 2.57 8.48 -13.61
CA THR A 30 1.14 8.75 -13.39
C THR A 30 0.69 8.19 -12.04
N ASP A 31 -0.13 8.95 -11.34
CA ASP A 31 -0.73 8.60 -10.04
C ASP A 31 0.32 8.31 -8.94
N LEU A 32 1.53 8.87 -9.08
CA LEU A 32 2.58 8.74 -8.07
C LEU A 32 2.14 9.35 -6.75
N ALA A 33 2.31 8.60 -5.68
CA ALA A 33 2.06 9.09 -4.32
C ALA A 33 2.96 8.38 -3.30
N PRO A 34 3.23 9.00 -2.15
CA PRO A 34 3.95 8.33 -1.07
C PRO A 34 3.10 7.22 -0.45
N VAL A 35 3.79 6.19 0.05
CA VAL A 35 3.21 5.15 0.91
C VAL A 35 4.02 5.16 2.19
N PHE A 36 3.41 5.67 3.25
CA PHE A 36 4.10 5.95 4.51
C PHE A 36 5.35 6.83 4.27
N ASP A 37 6.39 6.62 5.05
CA ASP A 37 7.69 7.31 4.94
C ASP A 37 8.73 6.55 4.09
N ARG A 38 8.40 5.37 3.55
CA ARG A 38 9.38 4.38 3.09
C ARG A 38 9.13 3.74 1.74
N GLY A 39 8.03 4.05 1.07
CA GLY A 39 7.72 3.53 -0.26
C GLY A 39 6.86 4.47 -1.07
N VAL A 40 6.59 4.09 -2.30
CA VAL A 40 5.74 4.85 -3.22
C VAL A 40 4.77 3.94 -3.96
N ARG A 41 3.68 4.52 -4.40
CA ARG A 41 2.68 3.89 -5.27
C ARG A 41 2.57 4.68 -6.58
N GLY A 42 2.15 4.00 -7.63
CA GLY A 42 1.90 4.64 -8.93
C GLY A 42 1.43 3.66 -9.98
N ARG A 43 1.23 4.17 -11.19
CA ARG A 43 0.84 3.35 -12.34
C ARG A 43 1.94 2.35 -12.69
N THR A 44 1.55 1.14 -13.15
CA THR A 44 2.50 0.16 -13.69
C THR A 44 3.26 0.71 -14.89
N MET A 45 4.57 0.50 -14.90
CA MET A 45 5.49 0.91 -15.97
C MET A 45 5.82 -0.25 -16.91
N SER A 46 4.79 -0.97 -17.39
CA SER A 46 4.97 -2.23 -18.13
C SER A 46 5.29 -2.06 -19.62
N GLY A 47 5.05 -0.90 -20.21
CA GLY A 47 5.27 -0.70 -21.65
C GLY A 47 6.72 -0.46 -22.01
N PRO A 48 7.15 -0.78 -23.27
CA PRO A 48 8.53 -0.61 -23.72
C PRO A 48 9.02 0.84 -23.64
N LYS A 49 8.11 1.81 -23.73
CA LYS A 49 8.40 3.24 -23.55
C LYS A 49 8.80 3.60 -22.12
N ASN A 50 8.58 2.72 -21.17
CA ASN A 50 8.81 2.95 -19.74
C ASN A 50 10.10 2.29 -19.21
N LEU A 51 10.88 1.58 -20.06
CA LEU A 51 12.12 0.93 -19.61
C LEU A 51 13.12 1.90 -18.99
N TRP A 52 13.28 3.08 -19.60
CA TRP A 52 14.15 4.12 -19.05
C TRP A 52 13.66 4.60 -17.67
N LEU A 53 12.34 4.62 -17.47
CA LEU A 53 11.72 5.05 -16.24
C LEU A 53 11.98 4.05 -15.10
N LEU A 54 11.98 2.74 -15.39
CA LEU A 54 12.37 1.71 -14.42
C LEU A 54 13.81 1.89 -13.94
N ASN A 55 14.74 2.22 -14.85
CA ASN A 55 16.11 2.54 -14.45
C ASN A 55 16.15 3.77 -13.51
N LYS A 56 15.36 4.80 -13.79
CA LYS A 56 15.26 5.98 -12.93
C LYS A 56 14.64 5.66 -11.57
N VAL A 57 13.66 4.79 -11.54
CA VAL A 57 13.08 4.28 -10.29
C VAL A 57 14.14 3.57 -9.44
N HIS A 58 14.93 2.68 -10.05
CA HIS A 58 16.07 2.04 -9.38
C HIS A 58 17.10 3.07 -8.85
N ASP A 59 17.48 4.05 -9.69
CA ASP A 59 18.47 5.08 -9.33
C ASP A 59 18.04 5.94 -8.13
N THR A 60 16.73 6.07 -7.88
CA THR A 60 16.23 6.80 -6.70
C THR A 60 16.36 6.04 -5.39
N GLY A 61 16.67 4.74 -5.45
CA GLY A 61 16.85 3.87 -4.29
C GLY A 61 15.74 2.84 -4.10
N ILE A 62 14.77 2.74 -5.01
CA ILE A 62 13.79 1.64 -4.99
C ILE A 62 14.52 0.32 -5.23
N ARG A 63 14.23 -0.67 -4.39
CA ARG A 63 14.83 -2.01 -4.43
C ARG A 63 13.85 -3.08 -4.91
N THR A 64 12.57 -2.91 -4.63
CA THR A 64 11.55 -3.91 -4.96
C THR A 64 10.35 -3.26 -5.62
N VAL A 65 9.88 -3.88 -6.69
CA VAL A 65 8.59 -3.56 -7.32
C VAL A 65 7.57 -4.62 -6.93
N ILE A 66 6.44 -4.18 -6.39
CA ILE A 66 5.29 -5.02 -6.03
C ILE A 66 4.23 -4.85 -7.10
N ASP A 67 3.87 -5.93 -7.77
CA ASP A 67 2.83 -5.96 -8.81
C ASP A 67 1.59 -6.69 -8.30
N LEU A 68 0.48 -5.97 -8.22
CA LEU A 68 -0.80 -6.48 -7.75
C LEU A 68 -1.73 -6.93 -8.89
N ARG A 69 -1.22 -6.95 -10.13
CA ARG A 69 -2.02 -7.37 -11.28
C ARG A 69 -2.14 -8.88 -11.33
N THR A 70 -3.18 -9.38 -11.99
CA THR A 70 -3.35 -10.78 -12.29
C THR A 70 -2.37 -11.26 -13.38
N HIS A 71 -2.08 -12.55 -13.43
CA HIS A 71 -0.98 -13.14 -14.19
C HIS A 71 -0.93 -12.82 -15.69
N ASP A 72 -2.04 -12.49 -16.32
CA ASP A 72 -2.13 -12.25 -17.77
C ASP A 72 -1.30 -11.04 -18.28
N HIS A 73 -0.71 -10.26 -17.37
CA HIS A 73 -0.04 -9.00 -17.72
C HIS A 73 1.40 -8.90 -17.23
N THR A 74 1.95 -9.95 -16.61
CA THR A 74 3.17 -9.83 -15.78
C THR A 74 4.48 -10.19 -16.47
N ASP A 75 4.50 -11.07 -17.44
CA ASP A 75 5.73 -11.74 -17.93
C ASP A 75 6.85 -10.79 -18.34
N ARG A 76 6.56 -9.82 -19.20
CA ARG A 76 7.58 -8.86 -19.63
C ARG A 76 7.92 -7.83 -18.56
N PHE A 77 6.96 -7.49 -17.71
CA PHE A 77 7.18 -6.49 -16.70
C PHE A 77 8.13 -6.99 -15.60
N GLU A 78 7.97 -8.22 -15.15
CA GLU A 78 8.91 -8.86 -14.22
C GLU A 78 10.33 -8.83 -14.77
N GLN A 79 10.51 -9.31 -16.02
CA GLN A 79 11.83 -9.33 -16.65
C GLN A 79 12.43 -7.91 -16.75
N ASN A 80 11.63 -6.91 -17.10
CA ASN A 80 12.08 -5.53 -17.21
C ASN A 80 12.51 -4.96 -15.85
N VAL A 81 11.76 -5.27 -14.79
CA VAL A 81 12.09 -4.87 -13.41
C VAL A 81 13.42 -5.50 -12.97
N ARG A 82 13.58 -6.81 -13.18
CA ARG A 82 14.82 -7.53 -12.86
C ARG A 82 16.02 -7.03 -13.67
N ASN A 83 15.84 -6.75 -14.96
CA ASN A 83 16.88 -6.17 -15.81
C ASN A 83 17.28 -4.76 -15.37
N ALA A 84 16.38 -4.00 -14.75
CA ALA A 84 16.69 -2.71 -14.14
C ALA A 84 17.40 -2.82 -12.78
N GLY A 85 17.64 -4.06 -12.28
CA GLY A 85 18.38 -4.30 -11.03
C GLY A 85 17.50 -4.30 -9.78
N MET A 86 16.19 -4.42 -9.92
CA MET A 86 15.24 -4.47 -8.78
C MET A 86 14.66 -5.88 -8.60
N ASP A 87 14.30 -6.18 -7.36
CA ASP A 87 13.50 -7.36 -7.05
C ASP A 87 12.04 -7.17 -7.50
N TYR A 88 11.37 -8.28 -7.78
CA TYR A 88 9.98 -8.29 -8.20
C TYR A 88 9.17 -9.24 -7.33
N LEU A 89 8.06 -8.73 -6.78
CA LEU A 89 7.08 -9.53 -6.06
C LEU A 89 5.71 -9.40 -6.75
N SER A 90 5.13 -10.53 -7.14
CA SER A 90 3.74 -10.60 -7.62
C SER A 90 2.83 -11.06 -6.48
N VAL A 91 1.84 -10.23 -6.14
CA VAL A 91 0.74 -10.59 -5.24
C VAL A 91 -0.56 -10.22 -5.94
N PRO A 92 -1.11 -11.12 -6.77
CA PRO A 92 -2.32 -10.83 -7.51
C PRO A 92 -3.49 -10.55 -6.58
N ILE A 93 -4.01 -9.33 -6.64
CA ILE A 93 -5.20 -8.92 -5.91
C ILE A 93 -6.16 -8.32 -6.92
N ASP A 94 -7.33 -8.93 -7.07
CA ASP A 94 -8.43 -8.28 -7.76
C ASP A 94 -9.61 -8.07 -6.82
N LYS A 95 -10.66 -7.45 -7.36
CA LYS A 95 -11.84 -7.13 -6.56
C LYS A 95 -12.72 -8.36 -6.29
N ARG A 96 -12.70 -9.39 -7.18
CA ARG A 96 -13.75 -10.43 -7.18
C ARG A 96 -13.25 -11.85 -7.45
N HIS A 97 -12.20 -12.04 -8.22
CA HIS A 97 -11.86 -13.35 -8.82
C HIS A 97 -10.64 -14.03 -8.18
N THR A 98 -9.71 -13.28 -7.58
CA THR A 98 -8.57 -13.90 -6.89
C THR A 98 -9.07 -14.67 -5.67
N ASP A 99 -8.66 -15.93 -5.56
CA ASP A 99 -8.95 -16.76 -4.39
C ASP A 99 -8.38 -16.10 -3.14
N VAL A 100 -9.15 -16.11 -2.06
CA VAL A 100 -8.76 -15.51 -0.79
C VAL A 100 -7.51 -16.16 -0.22
N HIS A 101 -7.39 -17.48 -0.33
CA HIS A 101 -6.24 -18.22 0.18
C HIS A 101 -4.97 -17.94 -0.62
N ASP A 102 -5.08 -17.68 -1.93
CA ASP A 102 -3.95 -17.23 -2.76
C ASP A 102 -3.46 -15.84 -2.33
N ILE A 103 -4.38 -14.94 -1.98
CA ILE A 103 -4.03 -13.64 -1.42
C ILE A 103 -3.31 -13.82 -0.08
N ILE A 104 -3.88 -14.59 0.85
CA ILE A 104 -3.31 -14.82 2.18
C ILE A 104 -1.92 -15.43 2.08
N ALA A 105 -1.70 -16.40 1.18
CA ALA A 105 -0.39 -17.01 0.95
C ALA A 105 0.68 -16.00 0.52
N GLY A 106 0.30 -14.94 -0.16
CA GLY A 106 1.21 -13.86 -0.59
C GLY A 106 1.48 -12.78 0.48
N LEU A 107 0.70 -12.74 1.57
CA LEU A 107 0.80 -11.66 2.55
C LEU A 107 2.13 -11.60 3.30
N PRO A 108 2.76 -12.71 3.74
CA PRO A 108 4.04 -12.62 4.43
C PRO A 108 5.12 -11.91 3.61
N GLY A 109 5.24 -12.25 2.33
CA GLY A 109 6.20 -11.57 1.44
C GLY A 109 5.84 -10.11 1.19
N LEU A 110 4.54 -9.79 1.05
CA LEU A 110 4.07 -8.42 0.91
C LEU A 110 4.41 -7.60 2.17
N PHE A 111 4.10 -8.12 3.35
CA PHE A 111 4.34 -7.43 4.62
C PHE A 111 5.82 -7.19 4.88
N GLU A 112 6.66 -8.19 4.60
CA GLU A 112 8.12 -8.05 4.72
C GLU A 112 8.65 -6.88 3.88
N ILE A 113 8.22 -6.76 2.64
CA ILE A 113 8.67 -5.67 1.75
C ILE A 113 8.11 -4.32 2.21
N LEU A 114 6.84 -4.25 2.58
CA LEU A 114 6.23 -3.02 3.07
C LEU A 114 6.90 -2.52 4.36
N ASP A 115 7.32 -3.43 5.25
CA ASP A 115 8.07 -3.10 6.47
C ASP A 115 9.49 -2.64 6.18
N ARG A 116 10.18 -3.36 5.30
CA ARG A 116 11.56 -3.05 4.92
C ARG A 116 11.69 -1.70 4.22
N GLY A 117 10.69 -1.33 3.42
CA GLY A 117 10.70 -0.09 2.65
C GLY A 117 11.41 -0.21 1.30
N ASP A 118 11.75 0.95 0.71
CA ASP A 118 12.38 1.08 -0.60
C ASP A 118 11.62 0.32 -1.72
N PHE A 119 10.29 0.41 -1.71
CA PHE A 119 9.42 -0.27 -2.65
C PHE A 119 8.63 0.68 -3.55
N TYR A 120 8.28 0.16 -4.73
CA TYR A 120 7.28 0.71 -5.64
C TYR A 120 6.12 -0.27 -5.76
N ILE A 121 4.94 0.09 -5.24
CA ILE A 121 3.75 -0.77 -5.33
C ILE A 121 2.80 -0.27 -6.41
N SER A 122 2.38 -1.17 -7.30
CA SER A 122 1.52 -0.85 -8.42
C SER A 122 0.44 -1.89 -8.68
N CYS A 123 -0.65 -1.41 -9.21
CA CYS A 123 -1.58 -2.18 -10.04
C CYS A 123 -1.67 -1.49 -11.39
N ALA A 124 -2.68 -1.78 -12.24
CA ALA A 124 -2.76 -1.11 -13.54
C ALA A 124 -2.66 0.42 -13.43
N MET A 125 -3.38 1.02 -12.50
CA MET A 125 -3.41 2.47 -12.27
C MET A 125 -2.64 2.90 -10.99
N GLY A 126 -2.23 1.97 -10.14
CA GLY A 126 -1.66 2.29 -8.83
C GLY A 126 -2.69 2.81 -7.82
N LEU A 127 -3.97 2.59 -8.06
CA LEU A 127 -5.07 3.14 -7.27
C LEU A 127 -5.88 2.06 -6.54
N HIS A 128 -6.89 1.45 -7.14
CA HIS A 128 -7.89 0.62 -6.44
C HIS A 128 -7.33 -0.65 -5.80
N ARG A 129 -6.60 -1.50 -6.54
CA ARG A 129 -6.00 -2.73 -5.97
C ARG A 129 -4.90 -2.39 -4.97
N THR A 130 -4.20 -1.29 -5.20
CA THR A 130 -3.21 -0.78 -4.25
C THR A 130 -3.87 -0.36 -2.94
N ASP A 131 -5.04 0.30 -2.99
CA ASP A 131 -5.80 0.62 -1.78
C ASP A 131 -6.20 -0.66 -1.02
N ILE A 132 -6.65 -1.71 -1.74
CA ILE A 132 -7.00 -2.99 -1.11
C ILE A 132 -5.77 -3.62 -0.44
N ALA A 133 -4.62 -3.66 -1.12
CA ALA A 133 -3.38 -4.21 -0.56
C ALA A 133 -2.92 -3.46 0.69
N LEU A 134 -2.97 -2.13 0.68
CA LEU A 134 -2.61 -1.31 1.83
C LEU A 134 -3.62 -1.43 2.98
N ALA A 135 -4.92 -1.59 2.67
CA ALA A 135 -5.94 -1.88 3.67
C ALA A 135 -5.71 -3.25 4.34
N ILE A 136 -5.38 -4.27 3.55
CA ILE A 136 -5.02 -5.60 4.07
C ILE A 136 -3.80 -5.50 4.98
N TYR A 137 -2.75 -4.83 4.55
CA TYR A 137 -1.54 -4.61 5.35
C TYR A 137 -1.89 -3.93 6.69
N TYR A 138 -2.68 -2.86 6.67
CA TYR A 138 -3.06 -2.16 7.89
C TYR A 138 -3.90 -3.00 8.84
N VAL A 139 -4.86 -3.78 8.33
CA VAL A 139 -5.79 -4.56 9.16
C VAL A 139 -5.14 -5.84 9.69
N PHE A 140 -4.35 -6.54 8.88
CA PHE A 140 -3.87 -7.89 9.19
C PHE A 140 -2.41 -7.96 9.62
N HIS A 141 -1.65 -6.86 9.56
CA HIS A 141 -0.25 -6.89 9.99
C HIS A 141 -0.09 -6.32 11.41
N PRO A 142 0.32 -7.15 12.38
CA PRO A 142 0.28 -6.76 13.81
C PRO A 142 1.26 -5.64 14.15
N THR A 143 2.36 -5.49 13.42
CA THR A 143 3.40 -4.50 13.70
C THR A 143 3.09 -3.10 13.19
N VAL A 144 2.05 -2.96 12.35
CA VAL A 144 1.63 -1.63 11.87
C VAL A 144 1.00 -0.85 13.00
N ALA A 145 1.54 0.32 13.31
CA ALA A 145 0.98 1.18 14.35
C ALA A 145 -0.46 1.59 14.00
N TYR A 146 -1.32 1.61 15.02
CA TYR A 146 -2.75 1.90 14.86
C TYR A 146 -3.03 3.27 14.21
N GLU A 147 -2.14 4.23 14.40
CA GLU A 147 -2.21 5.57 13.84
C GLU A 147 -1.76 5.66 12.37
N ASN A 148 -1.01 4.67 11.89
CA ASN A 148 -0.48 4.65 10.53
C ASN A 148 -1.50 4.16 9.51
N VAL A 149 -2.64 4.86 9.45
CA VAL A 149 -3.72 4.54 8.50
C VAL A 149 -3.31 4.94 7.09
N PRO A 150 -3.32 4.01 6.12
CA PRO A 150 -2.97 4.34 4.74
C PRO A 150 -4.05 5.19 4.06
N GLU A 151 -3.61 6.09 3.18
CA GLU A 151 -4.52 6.88 2.34
C GLU A 151 -5.12 6.02 1.22
N MET A 152 -6.45 6.00 1.11
CA MET A 152 -7.21 5.29 0.08
C MET A 152 -7.52 6.21 -1.09
N ARG A 153 -6.64 6.27 -2.07
CA ARG A 153 -6.71 7.25 -3.17
C ARG A 153 -7.68 6.85 -4.28
N GLY A 154 -7.70 5.58 -4.66
CA GLY A 154 -8.44 5.09 -5.81
C GLY A 154 -9.93 4.87 -5.54
N HIS A 155 -10.33 4.81 -4.27
CA HIS A 155 -11.72 4.61 -3.86
C HIS A 155 -12.46 5.94 -3.58
N ARG A 156 -11.83 7.06 -3.88
CA ARG A 156 -12.46 8.39 -3.83
C ARG A 156 -13.08 8.70 -5.19
N VAL A 157 -14.37 8.97 -5.20
CA VAL A 157 -15.11 9.35 -6.41
C VAL A 157 -15.97 10.56 -6.07
N ASP A 158 -15.87 11.63 -6.87
CA ASP A 158 -16.62 12.89 -6.68
C ASP A 158 -16.54 13.45 -5.25
N GLY A 159 -15.35 13.39 -4.64
CA GLY A 159 -15.12 13.84 -3.27
C GLY A 159 -15.63 12.88 -2.18
N HIS A 160 -16.17 11.71 -2.57
CA HIS A 160 -16.65 10.70 -1.63
C HIS A 160 -15.76 9.45 -1.64
N PHE A 161 -15.46 8.96 -0.44
CA PHE A 161 -14.75 7.70 -0.26
C PHE A 161 -15.71 6.52 -0.45
N ARG A 162 -15.47 5.73 -1.49
CA ARG A 162 -16.18 4.46 -1.72
C ARG A 162 -15.39 3.32 -1.14
N CYS A 163 -15.96 2.65 -0.17
CA CYS A 163 -15.29 1.60 0.61
C CYS A 163 -15.80 0.18 0.35
N GLU A 164 -16.78 -0.01 -0.52
CA GLU A 164 -17.47 -1.30 -0.69
C GLU A 164 -16.52 -2.41 -1.15
N ASP A 165 -15.64 -2.13 -2.11
CA ASP A 165 -14.69 -3.13 -2.62
C ASP A 165 -13.64 -3.49 -1.55
N ILE A 166 -13.16 -2.50 -0.80
CA ILE A 166 -12.21 -2.72 0.31
C ILE A 166 -12.90 -3.53 1.41
N ALA A 167 -14.08 -3.09 1.83
CA ALA A 167 -14.84 -3.77 2.89
C ALA A 167 -15.18 -5.22 2.50
N ALA A 168 -15.62 -5.45 1.26
CA ALA A 168 -15.92 -6.77 0.75
C ALA A 168 -14.69 -7.69 0.79
N ARG A 169 -13.53 -7.19 0.37
CA ARG A 169 -12.29 -7.98 0.38
C ARG A 169 -11.79 -8.25 1.80
N LEU A 170 -11.77 -7.26 2.69
CA LEU A 170 -11.42 -7.46 4.10
C LEU A 170 -12.35 -8.47 4.78
N ASN A 171 -13.65 -8.35 4.57
CA ASN A 171 -14.62 -9.28 5.13
C ASN A 171 -14.46 -10.71 4.57
N SER A 172 -14.12 -10.87 3.27
CA SER A 172 -13.87 -12.19 2.70
C SER A 172 -12.65 -12.88 3.31
N ILE A 173 -11.59 -12.12 3.59
CA ILE A 173 -10.40 -12.62 4.29
C ILE A 173 -10.75 -13.00 5.73
N ILE A 174 -11.39 -12.12 6.49
CA ILE A 174 -11.79 -12.39 7.90
C ILE A 174 -12.65 -13.65 8.00
N LYS A 175 -13.54 -13.86 7.04
CA LYS A 175 -14.43 -15.01 7.03
C LYS A 175 -13.73 -16.32 6.66
N ALA A 176 -12.74 -16.26 5.78
CA ALA A 176 -12.09 -17.44 5.21
C ALA A 176 -10.77 -17.83 5.88
N ILE A 177 -10.12 -16.89 6.60
CA ILE A 177 -8.81 -17.13 7.21
C ILE A 177 -8.84 -18.28 8.21
N THR A 178 -7.93 -19.21 8.05
CA THR A 178 -7.82 -20.40 8.91
C THR A 178 -6.95 -20.13 10.14
N PRO A 179 -7.05 -20.97 11.20
CA PRO A 179 -6.15 -20.88 12.36
C PRO A 179 -4.67 -21.00 11.98
N GLU A 180 -4.32 -21.81 10.99
CA GLU A 180 -2.96 -21.99 10.48
C GLU A 180 -2.45 -20.72 9.80
N GLU A 181 -3.29 -20.07 9.00
CA GLU A 181 -2.97 -18.80 8.33
C GLU A 181 -2.84 -17.65 9.34
N LEU A 182 -3.71 -17.60 10.36
CA LEU A 182 -3.59 -16.65 11.46
C LEU A 182 -2.24 -16.79 12.19
N LYS A 183 -1.82 -18.02 12.43
CA LYS A 183 -0.53 -18.31 13.05
C LYS A 183 0.64 -17.93 12.14
N MET A 184 0.53 -18.20 10.85
CA MET A 184 1.53 -17.80 9.85
C MET A 184 1.72 -16.28 9.79
N LEU A 185 0.66 -15.51 9.98
CA LEU A 185 0.70 -14.04 10.02
C LEU A 185 1.06 -13.47 11.39
N GLU A 186 1.33 -14.33 12.39
CA GLU A 186 1.71 -13.94 13.76
C GLU A 186 0.73 -12.95 14.41
N LEU A 187 -0.57 -13.11 14.12
CA LEU A 187 -1.60 -12.20 14.61
C LEU A 187 -1.84 -12.39 16.11
N PRO A 188 -1.89 -11.30 16.90
CA PRO A 188 -2.16 -11.38 18.32
C PRO A 188 -3.64 -11.69 18.59
N GLU A 189 -3.92 -12.50 19.61
CA GLU A 189 -5.28 -12.70 20.11
C GLU A 189 -5.68 -11.54 21.06
N PRO A 190 -6.95 -11.10 21.08
CA PRO A 190 -8.07 -11.52 20.22
C PRO A 190 -8.10 -10.76 18.87
N TYR A 191 -7.81 -11.45 17.78
CA TYR A 191 -7.72 -10.83 16.45
C TYR A 191 -9.04 -10.27 15.91
N ASP A 192 -10.18 -10.88 16.23
CA ASP A 192 -11.49 -10.39 15.77
C ASP A 192 -11.77 -8.96 16.22
N THR A 193 -11.45 -8.64 17.47
CA THR A 193 -11.60 -7.29 18.02
C THR A 193 -10.64 -6.31 17.36
N GLU A 194 -9.40 -6.71 17.16
CA GLU A 194 -8.37 -5.88 16.52
C GLU A 194 -8.72 -5.60 15.06
N PHE A 195 -9.15 -6.61 14.30
CA PHE A 195 -9.62 -6.43 12.92
C PHE A 195 -10.78 -5.45 12.82
N ALA A 196 -11.77 -5.58 13.71
CA ALA A 196 -12.91 -4.68 13.74
C ALA A 196 -12.49 -3.23 14.05
N HIS A 197 -11.59 -3.02 15.01
CA HIS A 197 -11.08 -1.70 15.37
C HIS A 197 -10.29 -1.08 14.23
N ARG A 198 -9.36 -1.80 13.63
CA ARG A 198 -8.53 -1.28 12.52
C ARG A 198 -9.37 -1.02 11.27
N LYS A 199 -10.30 -1.88 10.93
CA LYS A 199 -11.24 -1.66 9.84
C LYS A 199 -12.08 -0.38 10.06
N LYS A 200 -12.62 -0.20 11.26
CA LYS A 200 -13.36 1.02 11.63
C LYS A 200 -12.50 2.26 11.46
N LYS A 201 -11.29 2.25 12.02
CA LYS A 201 -10.34 3.37 11.93
C LYS A 201 -9.97 3.71 10.48
N LEU A 202 -9.71 2.69 9.66
CA LEU A 202 -9.40 2.85 8.23
C LEU A 202 -10.49 3.66 7.51
N PHE A 203 -11.75 3.30 7.72
CA PHE A 203 -12.87 3.97 7.07
C PHE A 203 -13.18 5.35 7.65
N GLU A 204 -13.05 5.54 8.95
CA GLU A 204 -13.24 6.83 9.59
C GLU A 204 -12.23 7.87 9.11
N VAL A 205 -10.95 7.53 9.08
CA VAL A 205 -9.89 8.44 8.61
C VAL A 205 -10.07 8.78 7.13
N ASN A 206 -10.35 7.80 6.29
CA ASN A 206 -10.47 8.03 4.85
C ASN A 206 -11.79 8.71 4.41
N ARG A 207 -12.78 8.84 5.29
CA ARG A 207 -14.00 9.62 5.03
C ARG A 207 -13.86 11.13 5.28
N GLN A 208 -12.81 11.53 6.00
CA GLN A 208 -12.61 12.93 6.42
C GLN A 208 -11.96 13.80 5.32
N PHE A 209 -11.54 13.22 4.21
CA PHE A 209 -10.84 13.90 3.12
C PHE A 209 -11.69 14.02 1.86
#